data_eab38a1d2f074493b0f4d881f8ad7978
#
_entry.id   eab38a1d2f074493b0f4d881f8ad7978
#
_cell.length_a   1.000
_cell.length_b   1.000
_cell.length_c   1.000
_cell.angle_alpha   90.00
_cell.angle_beta   90.00
_cell.angle_gamma   90.00
#
_symmetry.space_group_name_H-M   'P 1'
#
loop_
_entity.id
_entity.type
_entity.pdbx_description
1 polymer ?
#
loop_
_entity_poly.entity_id
_entity_poly.type
_entity_poly.pdbx_seq_one_letter_code
_entity_poly.pdbx_strand_id
1 'polypeptide(L)'
;PSLKIARGLSTARLREKIAEVQRINQSLAGTRLLCGAEVDIKNDGTLDYPDDLLRRLDLVIGAIHSGFKQGREQITNRIITAMHNPLVHIIAHPTGRLIGEREPYDVDMACVIEAASRTGTALEINAYKDRLDLDDAAAREAGKKGVMLAIGTDSHHLEQLWMMELGVTVARRGWLESRHMLNTLSAEELLAWTQARRQRMQA
;
A
#
# COMPACT_ATOMS: atom_id res chain seq x y z
N PRO A 1 -8.64 -10.38 -8.09
CA PRO A 1 -9.78 -11.25 -8.48
C PRO A 1 -9.62 -12.71 -8.03
N SER A 2 -8.38 -13.23 -7.98
CA SER A 2 -8.10 -14.61 -7.59
C SER A 2 -8.19 -14.89 -6.09
N LEU A 3 -8.15 -13.85 -5.25
CA LEU A 3 -8.12 -13.98 -3.81
C LEU A 3 -9.51 -14.36 -3.25
N LYS A 4 -9.70 -15.64 -2.90
CA LYS A 4 -10.96 -16.17 -2.39
C LYS A 4 -11.26 -15.78 -0.94
N ILE A 5 -10.21 -15.64 -0.11
CA ILE A 5 -10.32 -15.41 1.34
C ILE A 5 -10.98 -14.07 1.66
N ALA A 6 -10.61 -13.01 0.96
CA ALA A 6 -11.14 -11.66 1.19
C ALA A 6 -12.28 -11.28 0.24
N ARG A 7 -12.91 -12.23 -0.45
CA ARG A 7 -13.94 -11.98 -1.46
C ARG A 7 -13.52 -10.92 -2.48
N GLY A 8 -12.29 -11.04 -3.00
CA GLY A 8 -11.70 -10.11 -3.94
C GLY A 8 -12.66 -9.76 -5.08
N LEU A 9 -12.71 -8.49 -5.46
CA LEU A 9 -13.60 -8.02 -6.51
C LEU A 9 -13.20 -8.61 -7.86
N SER A 10 -14.18 -9.03 -8.64
CA SER A 10 -13.94 -9.33 -10.06
C SER A 10 -13.59 -8.04 -10.83
N THR A 11 -12.95 -8.19 -11.98
CA THR A 11 -12.64 -7.08 -12.88
C THR A 11 -13.88 -6.23 -13.22
N ALA A 12 -15.04 -6.88 -13.43
CA ALA A 12 -16.30 -6.19 -13.69
C ALA A 12 -16.74 -5.34 -12.48
N ARG A 13 -16.74 -5.94 -11.29
CA ARG A 13 -17.11 -5.24 -10.04
C ARG A 13 -16.19 -4.07 -9.71
N LEU A 14 -14.90 -4.19 -10.01
CA LEU A 14 -13.96 -3.08 -9.81
C LEU A 14 -14.25 -1.93 -10.80
N ARG A 15 -14.62 -2.22 -12.04
CA ARG A 15 -15.06 -1.19 -13.00
C ARG A 15 -16.32 -0.46 -12.53
N GLU A 16 -17.30 -1.20 -12.00
CA GLU A 16 -18.51 -0.63 -11.41
C GLU A 16 -18.18 0.28 -10.23
N LYS A 17 -17.31 -0.16 -9.32
CA LYS A 17 -16.83 0.64 -8.17
C LYS A 17 -16.18 1.96 -8.62
N ILE A 18 -15.32 1.92 -9.64
CA ILE A 18 -14.69 3.12 -10.19
C ILE A 18 -15.76 4.11 -10.69
N ALA A 19 -16.74 3.63 -11.45
CA ALA A 19 -17.83 4.47 -11.95
C ALA A 19 -18.70 5.03 -10.80
N GLU A 20 -18.94 4.23 -9.77
CA GLU A 20 -19.70 4.65 -8.59
C GLU A 20 -18.97 5.76 -7.83
N VAL A 21 -17.68 5.61 -7.55
CA VAL A 21 -16.87 6.64 -6.88
C VAL A 21 -16.86 7.95 -7.69
N GLN A 22 -16.73 7.86 -9.01
CA GLN A 22 -16.81 9.03 -9.89
C GLN A 22 -18.16 9.75 -9.78
N ARG A 23 -19.27 8.98 -9.76
CA ARG A 23 -20.63 9.52 -9.59
C ARG A 23 -20.81 10.19 -8.22
N ILE A 24 -20.34 9.55 -7.14
CA ILE A 24 -20.43 10.10 -5.78
C ILE A 24 -19.67 11.42 -5.70
N ASN A 25 -18.48 11.51 -6.26
CA ASN A 25 -17.66 12.73 -6.25
C ASN A 25 -18.35 13.93 -6.93
N GLN A 26 -19.30 13.70 -7.85
CA GLN A 26 -20.08 14.79 -8.45
C GLN A 26 -21.02 15.48 -7.45
N SER A 27 -21.40 14.79 -6.39
CA SER A 27 -22.33 15.30 -5.35
C SER A 27 -21.63 15.72 -4.05
N LEU A 28 -20.32 15.42 -3.91
CA LEU A 28 -19.57 15.80 -2.72
C LEU A 28 -19.05 17.23 -2.80
N ALA A 29 -19.19 17.98 -1.70
CA ALA A 29 -18.60 19.30 -1.52
C ALA A 29 -17.53 19.25 -0.42
N GLY A 30 -16.33 19.79 -0.70
CA GLY A 30 -15.24 19.90 0.29
C GLY A 30 -14.53 18.57 0.62
N THR A 31 -14.99 17.45 0.06
CA THR A 31 -14.38 16.13 0.25
C THR A 31 -14.31 15.42 -1.10
N ARG A 32 -13.23 14.68 -1.33
CA ARG A 32 -13.05 13.84 -2.52
C ARG A 32 -12.76 12.41 -2.11
N LEU A 33 -13.50 11.47 -2.69
CA LEU A 33 -13.20 10.04 -2.58
C LEU A 33 -12.16 9.66 -3.63
N LEU A 34 -11.07 9.03 -3.21
CA LEU A 34 -10.10 8.43 -4.09
C LEU A 34 -10.43 6.94 -4.27
N CYS A 35 -10.51 6.50 -5.51
CA CYS A 35 -10.75 5.11 -5.82
C CYS A 35 -9.43 4.32 -5.81
N GLY A 36 -9.18 3.56 -4.75
CA GLY A 36 -8.03 2.67 -4.64
C GLY A 36 -8.42 1.20 -4.63
N ALA A 37 -7.42 0.35 -4.82
CA ALA A 37 -7.53 -1.09 -4.61
C ALA A 37 -6.24 -1.64 -3.98
N GLU A 38 -6.41 -2.51 -3.00
CA GLU A 38 -5.37 -3.42 -2.55
C GLU A 38 -5.37 -4.62 -3.50
N VAL A 39 -4.22 -4.87 -4.12
CA VAL A 39 -4.06 -5.82 -5.22
C VAL A 39 -3.04 -6.88 -4.82
N ASP A 40 -3.43 -8.15 -4.95
CA ASP A 40 -2.51 -9.24 -4.65
C ASP A 40 -1.30 -9.24 -5.59
N ILE A 41 -0.12 -9.30 -5.01
CA ILE A 41 1.14 -9.53 -5.72
C ILE A 41 1.28 -11.04 -5.87
N LYS A 42 1.23 -11.56 -7.08
CA LYS A 42 1.37 -12.99 -7.37
C LYS A 42 2.80 -13.49 -7.09
N ASN A 43 2.99 -14.79 -7.05
CA ASN A 43 4.27 -15.40 -6.69
C ASN A 43 5.45 -14.95 -7.57
N ASP A 44 5.21 -14.53 -8.78
CA ASP A 44 6.18 -14.00 -9.75
C ASP A 44 6.38 -12.47 -9.65
N GLY A 45 5.69 -11.80 -8.72
CA GLY A 45 5.72 -10.36 -8.54
C GLY A 45 4.76 -9.56 -9.44
N THR A 46 4.00 -10.22 -10.33
CA THR A 46 2.96 -9.56 -11.13
C THR A 46 1.70 -9.30 -10.31
N LEU A 47 0.88 -8.35 -10.76
CA LEU A 47 -0.35 -7.99 -10.06
C LEU A 47 -1.56 -8.81 -10.53
N ASP A 48 -2.52 -9.01 -9.66
CA ASP A 48 -3.72 -9.81 -9.93
C ASP A 48 -4.83 -9.05 -10.69
N TYR A 49 -4.58 -7.85 -11.18
CA TYR A 49 -5.43 -7.11 -12.12
C TYR A 49 -4.65 -6.68 -13.34
N PRO A 50 -5.29 -6.57 -14.52
CA PRO A 50 -4.63 -6.09 -15.71
C PRO A 50 -4.33 -4.58 -15.63
N ASP A 51 -3.23 -4.14 -16.24
CA ASP A 51 -2.72 -2.78 -16.18
C ASP A 51 -3.72 -1.73 -16.69
N ASP A 52 -4.54 -2.05 -17.71
CA ASP A 52 -5.56 -1.15 -18.23
C ASP A 52 -6.61 -0.77 -17.18
N LEU A 53 -6.91 -1.70 -16.26
CA LEU A 53 -7.79 -1.44 -15.14
C LEU A 53 -7.09 -0.67 -14.02
N LEU A 54 -5.86 -1.05 -13.70
CA LEU A 54 -5.06 -0.39 -12.65
C LEU A 54 -4.82 1.09 -12.97
N ARG A 55 -4.62 1.45 -14.24
CA ARG A 55 -4.46 2.85 -14.67
C ARG A 55 -5.67 3.73 -14.37
N ARG A 56 -6.85 3.15 -14.20
CA ARG A 56 -8.09 3.87 -13.90
C ARG A 56 -8.28 4.15 -12.41
N LEU A 57 -7.46 3.57 -11.55
CA LEU A 57 -7.47 3.80 -10.11
C LEU A 57 -6.65 5.05 -9.75
N ASP A 58 -7.09 5.78 -8.75
CA ASP A 58 -6.34 6.88 -8.16
C ASP A 58 -5.11 6.34 -7.41
N LEU A 59 -5.28 5.20 -6.72
CA LEU A 59 -4.23 4.57 -5.91
C LEU A 59 -4.25 3.06 -6.05
N VAL A 60 -3.07 2.45 -6.23
CA VAL A 60 -2.87 0.99 -6.24
C VAL A 60 -1.94 0.62 -5.11
N ILE A 61 -2.39 -0.30 -4.27
CA ILE A 61 -1.66 -0.80 -3.12
C ILE A 61 -1.34 -2.27 -3.40
N GLY A 62 -0.06 -2.63 -3.49
CA GLY A 62 0.35 -4.02 -3.69
C GLY A 62 0.49 -4.75 -2.36
N ALA A 63 -0.05 -5.96 -2.25
CA ALA A 63 -0.02 -6.75 -1.02
C ALA A 63 0.26 -8.22 -1.29
N ILE A 64 0.86 -8.92 -0.32
CA ILE A 64 1.06 -10.37 -0.36
C ILE A 64 0.02 -11.04 0.55
N HIS A 65 -0.84 -11.90 -0.03
CA HIS A 65 -1.87 -12.64 0.72
C HIS A 65 -1.73 -14.16 0.59
N SER A 66 -0.72 -14.63 -0.13
CA SER A 66 -0.48 -16.06 -0.35
C SER A 66 1.02 -16.34 -0.51
N GLY A 67 1.40 -17.62 -0.44
CA GLY A 67 2.81 -17.99 -0.67
C GLY A 67 3.76 -17.56 0.46
N PHE A 68 3.28 -17.39 1.69
CA PHE A 68 4.06 -16.93 2.86
C PHE A 68 5.25 -17.81 3.23
N LYS A 69 5.31 -19.04 2.70
CA LYS A 69 6.42 -20.01 2.93
C LYS A 69 7.55 -19.90 1.88
N GLN A 70 7.46 -18.97 0.95
CA GLN A 70 8.57 -18.69 0.04
C GLN A 70 9.80 -18.25 0.85
N GLY A 71 11.00 -18.60 0.37
CA GLY A 71 12.24 -18.17 1.03
C GLY A 71 12.48 -16.67 0.92
N ARG A 72 13.39 -16.15 1.75
CA ARG A 72 13.72 -14.73 1.90
C ARG A 72 13.96 -14.03 0.56
N GLU A 73 14.79 -14.61 -0.29
CA GLU A 73 15.11 -14.04 -1.60
C GLU A 73 13.87 -13.96 -2.50
N GLN A 74 13.03 -15.01 -2.49
CA GLN A 74 11.84 -15.07 -3.33
C GLN A 74 10.80 -14.01 -2.90
N ILE A 75 10.51 -13.88 -1.59
CA ILE A 75 9.59 -12.87 -1.07
C ILE A 75 10.11 -11.46 -1.35
N THR A 76 11.41 -11.24 -1.10
CA THR A 76 12.05 -9.94 -1.35
C THR A 76 11.95 -9.56 -2.82
N ASN A 77 12.34 -10.46 -3.73
CA ASN A 77 12.26 -10.21 -5.16
C ASN A 77 10.84 -10.03 -5.67
N ARG A 78 9.86 -10.77 -5.10
CA ARG A 78 8.44 -10.63 -5.40
C ARG A 78 7.94 -9.21 -5.12
N ILE A 79 8.26 -8.65 -3.94
CA ILE A 79 7.91 -7.28 -3.57
C ILE A 79 8.62 -6.27 -4.47
N ILE A 80 9.93 -6.44 -4.69
CA ILE A 80 10.73 -5.53 -5.52
C ILE A 80 10.21 -5.55 -6.96
N THR A 81 9.87 -6.71 -7.51
CA THR A 81 9.28 -6.82 -8.85
C THR A 81 7.97 -6.03 -8.95
N ALA A 82 7.10 -6.14 -7.95
CA ALA A 82 5.87 -5.35 -7.91
C ALA A 82 6.16 -3.83 -7.84
N MET A 83 7.19 -3.40 -7.10
CA MET A 83 7.60 -1.99 -7.04
C MET A 83 8.08 -1.45 -8.38
N HIS A 84 8.59 -2.28 -9.27
CA HIS A 84 9.00 -1.87 -10.62
C HIS A 84 7.79 -1.67 -11.55
N ASN A 85 6.60 -2.13 -11.20
CA ASN A 85 5.40 -1.76 -11.94
C ASN A 85 5.04 -0.29 -11.64
N PRO A 86 4.99 0.60 -12.66
CA PRO A 86 4.72 2.03 -12.48
C PRO A 86 3.35 2.32 -11.86
N LEU A 87 2.46 1.36 -11.86
CA LEU A 87 1.11 1.50 -11.34
C LEU A 87 0.99 1.19 -9.85
N VAL A 88 1.99 0.53 -9.23
CA VAL A 88 2.01 0.26 -7.78
C VAL A 88 2.51 1.48 -7.04
N HIS A 89 1.71 2.06 -6.19
CA HIS A 89 2.03 3.27 -5.44
C HIS A 89 2.52 2.97 -4.02
N ILE A 90 1.91 2.00 -3.36
CA ILE A 90 2.21 1.62 -1.97
C ILE A 90 2.36 0.10 -1.89
N ILE A 91 3.25 -0.38 -1.02
CA ILE A 91 3.26 -1.79 -0.58
C ILE A 91 2.61 -1.86 0.79
N ALA A 92 1.52 -2.62 0.90
CA ALA A 92 0.78 -2.83 2.13
C ALA A 92 1.47 -3.87 3.03
N HIS A 93 1.33 -3.66 4.37
CA HIS A 93 1.81 -4.58 5.41
C HIS A 93 3.03 -5.41 4.99
N PRO A 94 4.20 -4.76 4.78
CA PRO A 94 5.33 -5.33 4.03
C PRO A 94 5.98 -6.57 4.66
N THR A 95 5.72 -6.85 5.94
CA THR A 95 6.22 -8.07 6.60
C THR A 95 5.16 -9.17 6.69
N GLY A 96 3.90 -8.83 6.47
CA GLY A 96 2.76 -9.76 6.51
C GLY A 96 2.48 -10.36 7.88
N ARG A 97 3.04 -9.79 8.97
CA ARG A 97 2.82 -10.28 10.33
C ARG A 97 1.37 -10.13 10.78
N LEU A 98 0.94 -11.01 11.66
CA LEU A 98 -0.25 -10.90 12.48
C LEU A 98 0.12 -11.17 13.92
N ILE A 99 0.08 -10.16 14.76
CA ILE A 99 0.53 -10.22 16.17
C ILE A 99 -0.25 -11.29 16.91
N GLY A 100 0.48 -12.26 17.49
CA GLY A 100 -0.12 -13.39 18.19
C GLY A 100 -0.64 -14.54 17.31
N GLU A 101 -0.66 -14.40 15.98
CA GLU A 101 -1.21 -15.40 15.06
C GLU A 101 -0.19 -15.87 14.01
N ARG A 102 0.60 -14.96 13.46
CA ARG A 102 1.54 -15.26 12.38
C ARG A 102 2.77 -14.38 12.45
N GLU A 103 3.94 -15.01 12.54
CA GLU A 103 5.22 -14.32 12.40
C GLU A 103 5.37 -13.64 11.04
N PRO A 104 6.19 -12.60 10.94
CA PRO A 104 6.59 -12.04 9.65
C PRO A 104 7.09 -13.14 8.72
N TYR A 105 6.75 -13.05 7.44
CA TYR A 105 7.45 -13.90 6.47
C TYR A 105 8.90 -13.44 6.33
N ASP A 106 9.76 -14.35 5.86
CA ASP A 106 11.19 -14.07 5.72
C ASP A 106 11.43 -13.12 4.55
N VAL A 107 11.65 -11.83 4.85
CA VAL A 107 11.87 -10.77 3.87
C VAL A 107 13.09 -9.93 4.24
N ASP A 108 13.86 -9.50 3.23
CA ASP A 108 14.93 -8.53 3.42
C ASP A 108 14.39 -7.11 3.38
N MET A 109 13.98 -6.59 4.55
CA MET A 109 13.43 -5.24 4.64
C MET A 109 14.43 -4.14 4.23
N ALA A 110 15.73 -4.35 4.41
CA ALA A 110 16.73 -3.39 3.96
C ALA A 110 16.73 -3.27 2.42
N CYS A 111 16.68 -4.40 1.71
CA CYS A 111 16.54 -4.43 0.26
C CYS A 111 15.21 -3.84 -0.22
N VAL A 112 14.10 -4.13 0.48
CA VAL A 112 12.78 -3.57 0.17
C VAL A 112 12.77 -2.05 0.33
N ILE A 113 13.30 -1.51 1.44
CA ILE A 113 13.41 -0.06 1.68
C ILE A 113 14.29 0.62 0.63
N GLU A 114 15.41 0.01 0.27
CA GLU A 114 16.30 0.54 -0.77
C GLU A 114 15.60 0.57 -2.14
N ALA A 115 14.86 -0.48 -2.50
CA ALA A 115 14.07 -0.52 -3.72
C ALA A 115 12.94 0.53 -3.70
N ALA A 116 12.25 0.69 -2.57
CA ALA A 116 11.20 1.70 -2.39
C ALA A 116 11.74 3.12 -2.62
N SER A 117 12.92 3.43 -2.06
CA SER A 117 13.60 4.73 -2.27
C SER A 117 13.92 4.98 -3.75
N ARG A 118 14.42 3.97 -4.47
CA ARG A 118 14.76 4.10 -5.90
C ARG A 118 13.54 4.22 -6.80
N THR A 119 12.51 3.42 -6.55
CA THR A 119 11.29 3.39 -7.37
C THR A 119 10.31 4.51 -7.02
N GLY A 120 10.46 5.14 -5.85
CA GLY A 120 9.50 6.11 -5.32
C GLY A 120 8.20 5.45 -4.86
N THR A 121 8.21 4.13 -4.59
CA THR A 121 7.07 3.42 -3.99
C THR A 121 7.01 3.73 -2.50
N ALA A 122 5.83 4.04 -1.98
CA ALA A 122 5.64 4.20 -0.55
C ALA A 122 5.49 2.84 0.16
N LEU A 123 5.78 2.83 1.46
CA LEU A 123 5.53 1.67 2.32
C LEU A 123 4.41 1.98 3.31
N GLU A 124 3.59 1.00 3.61
CA GLU A 124 2.50 1.15 4.57
C GLU A 124 3.00 1.01 6.01
N ILE A 125 2.40 1.80 6.90
CA ILE A 125 2.26 1.52 8.32
C ILE A 125 0.81 1.07 8.50
N ASN A 126 0.54 -0.23 8.38
CA ASN A 126 -0.78 -0.78 8.60
C ASN A 126 -1.12 -0.65 10.09
N ALA A 127 -2.16 0.12 10.39
CA ALA A 127 -2.55 0.47 11.74
C ALA A 127 -3.52 -0.53 12.38
N TYR A 128 -3.91 -1.60 11.64
CA TYR A 128 -4.76 -2.63 12.23
C TYR A 128 -4.07 -3.23 13.45
N LYS A 129 -4.81 -3.32 14.56
CA LYS A 129 -4.27 -3.64 15.89
C LYS A 129 -3.45 -4.94 15.93
N ASP A 130 -3.82 -5.90 15.10
CA ASP A 130 -3.15 -7.21 15.02
C ASP A 130 -2.01 -7.23 13.98
N ARG A 131 -1.71 -6.09 13.32
CA ARG A 131 -0.60 -5.95 12.37
C ARG A 131 0.48 -5.00 12.86
N LEU A 132 0.20 -3.70 12.93
CA LEU A 132 1.17 -2.61 13.17
C LEU A 132 2.41 -2.76 12.28
N ASP A 133 2.20 -2.90 10.97
CA ASP A 133 3.20 -3.29 9.97
C ASP A 133 3.31 -2.21 8.86
N LEU A 134 4.41 -1.52 8.72
CA LEU A 134 5.73 -1.63 9.36
C LEU A 134 5.71 -1.30 10.87
N ASP A 135 6.70 -1.86 11.58
CA ASP A 135 7.03 -1.39 12.93
C ASP A 135 7.78 -0.04 12.92
N ASP A 136 7.99 0.51 14.11
CA ASP A 136 8.63 1.81 14.30
C ASP A 136 10.11 1.84 13.84
N ALA A 137 10.84 0.74 13.98
CA ALA A 137 12.23 0.64 13.57
C ALA A 137 12.37 0.64 12.05
N ALA A 138 11.61 -0.21 11.35
CA ALA A 138 11.62 -0.27 9.89
C ALA A 138 11.06 1.03 9.27
N ALA A 139 10.01 1.60 9.85
CA ALA A 139 9.45 2.88 9.43
C ALA A 139 10.47 4.02 9.54
N ARG A 140 11.27 4.05 10.63
CA ARG A 140 12.38 5.00 10.81
C ARG A 140 13.45 4.86 9.72
N GLU A 141 13.87 3.64 9.43
CA GLU A 141 14.88 3.40 8.39
C GLU A 141 14.35 3.80 6.99
N ALA A 142 13.07 3.53 6.72
CA ALA A 142 12.42 3.97 5.48
C ALA A 142 12.43 5.52 5.38
N GLY A 143 12.04 6.22 6.43
CA GLY A 143 12.05 7.70 6.47
C GLY A 143 13.45 8.28 6.27
N LYS A 144 14.49 7.70 6.89
CA LYS A 144 15.91 8.11 6.69
C LYS A 144 16.37 7.95 5.24
N LYS A 145 15.83 6.97 4.52
CA LYS A 145 16.11 6.73 3.10
C LYS A 145 15.25 7.59 2.15
N GLY A 146 14.43 8.48 2.70
CA GLY A 146 13.53 9.33 1.92
C GLY A 146 12.33 8.60 1.32
N VAL A 147 12.00 7.40 1.81
CA VAL A 147 10.80 6.67 1.41
C VAL A 147 9.59 7.33 2.04
N MET A 148 8.58 7.64 1.24
CA MET A 148 7.28 8.08 1.76
C MET A 148 6.55 6.92 2.44
N LEU A 149 5.83 7.24 3.52
CA LEU A 149 5.02 6.24 4.22
C LEU A 149 3.54 6.62 4.17
N ALA A 150 2.68 5.62 4.25
CA ALA A 150 1.23 5.79 4.31
C ALA A 150 0.69 5.03 5.51
N ILE A 151 -0.14 5.68 6.34
CA ILE A 151 -0.87 4.99 7.39
C ILE A 151 -2.19 4.51 6.81
N GLY A 152 -2.40 3.19 6.79
CA GLY A 152 -3.66 2.54 6.44
C GLY A 152 -4.27 1.88 7.68
N THR A 153 -5.58 2.06 7.91
CA THR A 153 -6.26 1.40 9.03
C THR A 153 -6.67 -0.04 8.72
N ASP A 154 -6.67 -0.41 7.44
CA ASP A 154 -7.18 -1.70 6.95
C ASP A 154 -8.60 -1.99 7.49
N SER A 155 -9.39 -0.90 7.63
CA SER A 155 -10.72 -0.94 8.23
C SER A 155 -11.74 -1.57 7.30
N HIS A 156 -12.50 -2.52 7.83
CA HIS A 156 -13.63 -3.17 7.18
C HIS A 156 -14.98 -2.74 7.78
N HIS A 157 -14.94 -1.98 8.89
CA HIS A 157 -16.07 -1.42 9.59
C HIS A 157 -15.75 -0.01 10.11
N LEU A 158 -16.77 0.83 10.26
CA LEU A 158 -16.60 2.22 10.73
C LEU A 158 -15.95 2.31 12.12
N GLU A 159 -16.27 1.37 13.00
CA GLU A 159 -15.71 1.27 14.35
C GLU A 159 -14.21 0.99 14.38
N GLN A 160 -13.60 0.64 13.24
CA GLN A 160 -12.15 0.36 13.14
C GLN A 160 -11.33 1.60 12.76
N LEU A 161 -11.97 2.70 12.35
CA LEU A 161 -11.27 3.91 11.90
C LEU A 161 -10.41 4.56 12.99
N TRP A 162 -10.73 4.35 14.27
CA TRP A 162 -9.92 4.83 15.40
C TRP A 162 -8.49 4.24 15.39
N MET A 163 -8.29 3.10 14.74
CA MET A 163 -6.95 2.47 14.65
C MET A 163 -5.92 3.38 13.96
N MET A 164 -6.36 4.44 13.27
CA MET A 164 -5.45 5.49 12.77
C MET A 164 -4.51 6.00 13.87
N GLU A 165 -4.98 6.12 15.11
CA GLU A 165 -4.17 6.56 16.25
C GLU A 165 -3.00 5.62 16.56
N LEU A 166 -3.20 4.30 16.34
CA LEU A 166 -2.13 3.31 16.50
C LEU A 166 -1.05 3.51 15.43
N GLY A 167 -1.43 3.71 14.16
CA GLY A 167 -0.50 4.00 13.09
C GLY A 167 0.28 5.30 13.31
N VAL A 168 -0.41 6.36 13.76
CA VAL A 168 0.25 7.61 14.16
C VAL A 168 1.25 7.38 15.30
N THR A 169 0.90 6.54 16.26
CA THR A 169 1.81 6.19 17.36
C THR A 169 3.05 5.47 16.86
N VAL A 170 2.92 4.50 15.95
CA VAL A 170 4.05 3.82 15.30
C VAL A 170 4.92 4.84 14.55
N ALA A 171 4.32 5.72 13.76
CA ALA A 171 5.04 6.76 13.02
C ALA A 171 5.83 7.69 13.96
N ARG A 172 5.21 8.15 15.05
CA ARG A 172 5.88 9.00 16.06
C ARG A 172 7.04 8.29 16.76
N ARG A 173 6.88 7.01 17.10
CA ARG A 173 7.95 6.18 17.66
C ARG A 173 9.11 5.99 16.68
N GLY A 174 8.80 5.91 15.37
CA GLY A 174 9.76 5.90 14.27
C GLY A 174 10.42 7.26 13.99
N TRP A 175 10.10 8.32 14.77
CA TRP A 175 10.60 9.70 14.56
C TRP A 175 10.25 10.25 13.17
N LEU A 176 9.12 9.84 12.64
CA LEU A 176 8.62 10.37 11.38
C LEU A 176 7.92 11.71 11.58
N GLU A 177 8.06 12.57 10.59
CA GLU A 177 7.43 13.88 10.52
C GLU A 177 6.39 13.91 9.40
N SER A 178 5.56 14.94 9.34
CA SER A 178 4.53 15.10 8.30
C SER A 178 5.10 14.98 6.88
N ARG A 179 6.30 15.50 6.63
CA ARG A 179 6.97 15.41 5.32
C ARG A 179 7.26 13.99 4.83
N HIS A 180 7.23 13.00 5.72
CA HIS A 180 7.44 11.58 5.40
C HIS A 180 6.11 10.86 5.10
N MET A 181 4.95 11.51 5.31
CA MET A 181 3.65 10.86 5.33
C MET A 181 2.78 11.29 4.17
N LEU A 182 2.31 10.33 3.36
CA LEU A 182 1.32 10.59 2.30
C LEU A 182 -0.01 11.12 2.85
N ASN A 183 -0.37 10.74 4.08
CA ASN A 183 -1.60 11.15 4.74
C ASN A 183 -1.68 12.65 5.05
N THR A 184 -0.57 13.39 4.97
CA THR A 184 -0.54 14.84 5.23
C THR A 184 -0.63 15.67 3.97
N LEU A 185 -0.64 15.03 2.80
CA LEU A 185 -0.83 15.69 1.51
C LEU A 185 -2.31 16.02 1.28
N SER A 186 -2.57 17.12 0.57
CA SER A 186 -3.90 17.37 0.00
C SER A 186 -4.25 16.30 -1.06
N ALA A 187 -5.52 16.22 -1.44
CA ALA A 187 -5.94 15.29 -2.48
C ALA A 187 -5.22 15.56 -3.82
N GLU A 188 -5.00 16.82 -4.16
CA GLU A 188 -4.30 17.26 -5.36
C GLU A 188 -2.83 16.86 -5.32
N GLU A 189 -2.15 17.11 -4.19
CA GLU A 189 -0.74 16.73 -4.00
C GLU A 189 -0.56 15.20 -4.05
N LEU A 190 -1.46 14.45 -3.42
CA LEU A 190 -1.42 12.98 -3.46
C LEU A 190 -1.61 12.46 -4.90
N LEU A 191 -2.56 13.00 -5.65
CA LEU A 191 -2.77 12.63 -7.06
C LEU A 191 -1.58 13.03 -7.94
N ALA A 192 -0.98 14.20 -7.71
CA ALA A 192 0.23 14.62 -8.41
C ALA A 192 1.40 13.66 -8.10
N TRP A 193 1.54 13.24 -6.83
CA TRP A 193 2.54 12.25 -6.43
C TRP A 193 2.35 10.89 -7.13
N THR A 194 1.10 10.39 -7.22
CA THR A 194 0.83 9.13 -7.93
C THR A 194 1.16 9.22 -9.42
N GLN A 195 0.86 10.35 -10.06
CA GLN A 195 1.17 10.60 -11.46
C GLN A 195 2.69 10.71 -11.70
N ALA A 196 3.39 11.48 -10.86
CA ALA A 196 4.86 11.62 -10.96
C ALA A 196 5.57 10.27 -10.81
N ARG A 197 5.09 9.41 -9.91
CA ARG A 197 5.62 8.06 -9.76
C ARG A 197 5.43 7.21 -11.03
N ARG A 198 4.25 7.27 -11.65
CA ARG A 198 3.98 6.57 -12.92
C ARG A 198 4.94 7.00 -14.04
N GLN A 199 5.23 8.29 -14.13
CA GLN A 199 6.13 8.85 -15.13
C GLN A 199 7.59 8.48 -14.88
N ARG A 200 8.05 8.55 -13.62
CA ARG A 200 9.44 8.17 -13.24
C ARG A 200 9.83 6.78 -13.69
N MET A 201 8.90 5.84 -13.65
CA MET A 201 9.16 4.43 -13.98
C MET A 201 9.04 4.12 -15.49
N GLN A 202 8.66 5.11 -16.31
CA GLN A 202 8.58 4.99 -17.77
C GLN A 202 9.76 5.67 -18.49
N ALA A 203 10.55 6.47 -17.77
CA ALA A 203 11.75 7.15 -18.26
C ALA A 203 13.01 6.26 -18.07
#